data_7548b736faaf7e8a6cac1e36a36645da
#
_entry.id   7548b736faaf7e8a6cac1e36a36645da
#
_cell.length_a   1.000
_cell.length_b   1.000
_cell.length_c   1.000
_cell.angle_alpha   90.00
_cell.angle_beta   90.00
_cell.angle_gamma   90.00
#
_symmetry.space_group_name_H-M   'P 1'
#
loop_
_entity.id
_entity.type
_entity.pdbx_description
1 polymer ?
#
loop_
_entity_poly.entity_id
_entity_poly.type
_entity_poly.pdbx_seq_one_letter_code
_entity_poly.pdbx_strand_id
1 'polypeptide(L)'
;LSFEDGYLVLKSSDKNAELDFGSTTDTSNFLAITGLKKDKDDKTRVTSARQLYCVNADSKVTEAGLFKKGDVTAGTFFVGDQKFTIDENTTISDIISMINSSEDSNATAYWDSINAQLVIKSRTTGAALINIEAGTSNFTDILGFTQSEWNADGTLKSTKLKVDSQTLGSNAEFRINGTLFTATSNTIGSDISRIKGVTIDLKGLTEGSAVTLTVERDKESLASAISDVVDSYN
;
A
#
# COMPACT_ATOMS: atom_id res chain seq x y z
N LEU A 1 -8.02 28.61 -17.06
CA LEU A 1 -8.46 27.30 -16.60
C LEU A 1 -7.28 26.57 -16.03
N SER A 2 -7.35 26.08 -14.80
CA SER A 2 -6.31 25.32 -14.11
C SER A 2 -6.93 24.27 -13.19
N PHE A 3 -6.13 23.34 -12.74
CA PHE A 3 -6.46 22.51 -11.59
C PHE A 3 -5.61 22.97 -10.40
N GLU A 4 -6.26 23.29 -9.28
CA GLU A 4 -5.60 23.66 -8.04
C GLU A 4 -6.08 22.66 -6.96
N ASP A 5 -5.19 21.92 -6.37
CA ASP A 5 -5.51 20.85 -5.41
C ASP A 5 -6.56 19.82 -5.89
N GLY A 6 -6.58 19.52 -7.19
CA GLY A 6 -7.55 18.63 -7.82
C GLY A 6 -8.91 19.26 -8.12
N TYR A 7 -9.14 20.51 -7.73
CA TYR A 7 -10.33 21.26 -8.09
C TYR A 7 -10.12 21.96 -9.42
N LEU A 8 -11.15 21.93 -10.28
CA LEU A 8 -11.18 22.74 -11.49
C LEU A 8 -11.37 24.20 -11.10
N VAL A 9 -10.45 25.05 -11.50
CA VAL A 9 -10.47 26.48 -11.20
C VAL A 9 -10.46 27.28 -12.49
N LEU A 10 -11.45 28.17 -12.61
CA LEU A 10 -11.49 29.21 -13.66
C LEU A 10 -11.19 30.56 -13.00
N LYS A 11 -10.20 31.25 -13.53
CA LYS A 11 -9.88 32.62 -13.13
C LYS A 11 -9.96 33.55 -14.35
N SER A 12 -10.53 34.75 -14.14
CA SER A 12 -10.41 35.82 -15.12
C SER A 12 -9.04 36.48 -15.02
N SER A 13 -8.47 36.84 -16.14
CA SER A 13 -7.28 37.70 -16.19
C SER A 13 -7.60 39.16 -15.86
N ASP A 14 -8.87 39.57 -16.02
CA ASP A 14 -9.34 40.90 -15.64
C ASP A 14 -9.88 40.87 -14.21
N LYS A 15 -9.21 41.62 -13.32
CA LYS A 15 -9.54 41.70 -11.89
C LYS A 15 -10.92 42.34 -11.61
N ASN A 16 -11.50 43.04 -12.60
CA ASN A 16 -12.80 43.66 -12.47
C ASN A 16 -13.92 42.84 -13.11
N ALA A 17 -13.59 41.76 -13.81
CA ALA A 17 -14.57 40.90 -14.45
C ALA A 17 -15.19 39.93 -13.43
N GLU A 18 -16.52 39.87 -13.42
CA GLU A 18 -17.23 38.81 -12.73
C GLU A 18 -17.44 37.65 -13.69
N LEU A 19 -17.01 36.45 -13.27
CA LEU A 19 -17.25 35.22 -14.03
C LEU A 19 -18.71 34.80 -13.85
N ASP A 20 -19.45 34.75 -14.95
CA ASP A 20 -20.79 34.17 -14.99
C ASP A 20 -20.78 32.89 -15.86
N PHE A 21 -21.52 31.90 -15.44
CA PHE A 21 -21.58 30.61 -16.12
C PHE A 21 -22.93 29.94 -15.86
N GLY A 22 -23.35 29.17 -16.83
CA GLY A 22 -24.65 28.54 -16.85
C GLY A 22 -25.74 29.49 -17.44
N SER A 23 -26.40 29.02 -18.45
CA SER A 23 -27.54 29.67 -19.08
C SER A 23 -28.76 28.80 -18.87
N THR A 24 -29.96 29.46 -18.90
CA THR A 24 -31.22 28.72 -18.89
C THR A 24 -31.44 27.84 -20.13
N THR A 25 -30.62 28.04 -21.16
CA THR A 25 -30.57 27.24 -22.39
C THR A 25 -29.43 26.21 -22.42
N ASP A 26 -28.64 26.11 -21.33
CA ASP A 26 -27.57 25.10 -21.24
C ASP A 26 -28.19 23.72 -21.09
N THR A 27 -27.91 22.85 -22.07
CA THR A 27 -28.36 21.46 -22.10
C THR A 27 -27.28 20.50 -21.65
N SER A 28 -26.06 21.00 -21.33
CA SER A 28 -24.96 20.17 -20.84
C SER A 28 -25.14 19.83 -19.36
N ASN A 29 -24.65 18.67 -18.97
CA ASN A 29 -24.58 18.26 -17.57
C ASN A 29 -23.26 18.72 -16.88
N PHE A 30 -22.45 19.55 -17.58
CA PHE A 30 -21.15 19.97 -17.10
C PHE A 30 -21.22 20.64 -15.73
N LEU A 31 -22.13 21.58 -15.52
CA LEU A 31 -22.30 22.28 -14.24
C LEU A 31 -22.80 21.35 -13.14
N ALA A 32 -23.67 20.40 -13.48
CA ALA A 32 -24.17 19.42 -12.52
C ALA A 32 -23.05 18.45 -12.07
N ILE A 33 -22.19 18.05 -12.99
CA ILE A 33 -21.07 17.15 -12.72
C ILE A 33 -19.97 17.86 -11.94
N THR A 34 -19.58 19.05 -12.36
CA THR A 34 -18.48 19.82 -11.76
C THR A 34 -18.90 20.51 -10.48
N GLY A 35 -20.17 20.90 -10.37
CA GLY A 35 -20.69 21.68 -9.26
C GLY A 35 -19.97 23.02 -9.10
N LEU A 36 -19.58 23.65 -10.21
CA LEU A 36 -18.86 24.93 -10.18
C LEU A 36 -19.61 25.97 -9.34
N LYS A 37 -18.86 26.64 -8.47
CA LYS A 37 -19.37 27.70 -7.59
C LYS A 37 -18.46 28.91 -7.66
N LYS A 38 -19.09 30.10 -7.63
CA LYS A 38 -18.37 31.37 -7.48
C LYS A 38 -17.71 31.41 -6.10
N ASP A 39 -16.47 31.86 -6.05
CA ASP A 39 -15.82 32.16 -4.79
C ASP A 39 -16.56 33.34 -4.11
N LYS A 40 -16.72 33.26 -2.78
CA LYS A 40 -17.45 34.30 -2.04
C LYS A 40 -16.68 35.60 -1.92
N ASP A 41 -15.36 35.48 -1.88
CA ASP A 41 -14.43 36.59 -1.65
C ASP A 41 -13.73 37.06 -2.93
N ASP A 42 -13.76 36.24 -4.00
CA ASP A 42 -13.13 36.53 -5.30
C ASP A 42 -14.09 36.27 -6.47
N LYS A 43 -14.75 37.33 -6.93
CA LYS A 43 -15.73 37.27 -8.04
C LYS A 43 -15.11 36.87 -9.38
N THR A 44 -13.76 36.98 -9.50
CA THR A 44 -13.02 36.60 -10.68
C THR A 44 -12.65 35.11 -10.70
N ARG A 45 -13.04 34.36 -9.64
CA ARG A 45 -12.72 32.96 -9.45
C ARG A 45 -13.97 32.08 -9.31
N VAL A 46 -13.92 30.94 -9.98
CA VAL A 46 -14.92 29.88 -9.90
C VAL A 46 -14.22 28.57 -9.65
N THR A 47 -14.72 27.77 -8.71
CA THR A 47 -14.09 26.52 -8.31
C THR A 47 -15.12 25.39 -8.32
N SER A 48 -14.75 24.20 -8.74
CA SER A 48 -15.60 23.02 -8.68
C SER A 48 -15.93 22.64 -7.23
N ALA A 49 -17.14 22.12 -7.00
CA ALA A 49 -17.58 21.72 -5.66
C ALA A 49 -16.83 20.51 -5.10
N ARG A 50 -16.20 19.75 -5.98
CA ARG A 50 -15.42 18.54 -5.65
C ARG A 50 -14.17 18.49 -6.50
N GLN A 51 -13.21 17.70 -6.07
CA GLN A 51 -12.03 17.41 -6.87
C GLN A 51 -12.45 16.64 -8.13
N LEU A 52 -12.02 17.12 -9.28
CA LEU A 52 -12.31 16.53 -10.59
C LEU A 52 -11.08 15.91 -11.22
N TYR A 53 -9.91 16.29 -10.73
CA TYR A 53 -8.65 15.68 -11.13
C TYR A 53 -8.42 14.44 -10.26
N CYS A 54 -8.51 13.28 -10.88
CA CYS A 54 -8.08 12.04 -10.27
C CYS A 54 -6.70 11.71 -10.83
N VAL A 55 -5.71 11.55 -9.96
CA VAL A 55 -4.43 10.98 -10.36
C VAL A 55 -4.71 9.62 -11.00
N ASN A 56 -4.37 9.48 -12.28
CA ASN A 56 -4.51 8.22 -12.99
C ASN A 56 -3.27 7.36 -12.72
N ALA A 57 -3.46 6.06 -12.56
CA ALA A 57 -2.36 5.12 -12.39
C ALA A 57 -1.38 5.11 -13.58
N ASP A 58 -1.81 5.53 -14.76
CA ASP A 58 -0.97 5.67 -15.96
C ASP A 58 -0.24 7.02 -16.04
N SER A 59 -0.46 7.93 -15.08
CA SER A 59 0.29 9.20 -15.02
C SER A 59 1.73 8.93 -14.61
N LYS A 60 2.65 9.69 -15.23
CA LYS A 60 4.07 9.65 -14.86
C LYS A 60 4.24 10.24 -13.47
N VAL A 61 4.90 9.51 -12.57
CA VAL A 61 5.05 9.95 -11.17
C VAL A 61 5.86 11.25 -11.02
N THR A 62 6.71 11.57 -11.99
CA THR A 62 7.51 12.81 -12.04
C THR A 62 6.80 13.97 -12.71
N GLU A 63 5.53 13.79 -13.14
CA GLU A 63 4.74 14.87 -13.74
C GLU A 63 4.49 15.99 -12.72
N ALA A 64 4.83 17.22 -13.12
CA ALA A 64 4.70 18.38 -12.25
C ALA A 64 3.24 18.64 -11.84
N GLY A 65 3.02 18.89 -10.57
CA GLY A 65 1.69 19.14 -10.01
C GLY A 65 0.80 17.89 -9.88
N LEU A 66 1.34 16.69 -10.11
CA LEU A 66 0.58 15.44 -9.97
C LEU A 66 0.13 15.21 -8.52
N PHE A 67 1.01 15.46 -7.56
CA PHE A 67 0.74 15.23 -6.14
C PHE A 67 0.64 16.56 -5.37
N LYS A 68 -0.32 16.62 -4.44
CA LYS A 68 -0.56 17.83 -3.62
C LYS A 68 0.63 18.28 -2.78
N LYS A 69 1.49 17.35 -2.37
CA LYS A 69 2.62 17.63 -1.47
C LYS A 69 3.87 18.11 -2.20
N GLY A 70 3.86 18.14 -3.53
CA GLY A 70 4.96 18.57 -4.37
C GLY A 70 5.29 17.58 -5.47
N ASP A 71 6.30 17.90 -6.23
CA ASP A 71 6.75 17.13 -7.38
C ASP A 71 7.70 15.99 -6.95
N VAL A 72 7.56 14.85 -7.59
CA VAL A 72 8.44 13.70 -7.37
C VAL A 72 9.67 13.83 -8.25
N THR A 73 10.84 13.61 -7.66
CA THR A 73 12.11 13.55 -8.39
C THR A 73 12.43 12.12 -8.83
N ALA A 74 13.00 11.96 -10.01
CA ALA A 74 13.57 10.68 -10.44
C ALA A 74 14.65 10.22 -9.43
N GLY A 75 14.82 8.91 -9.27
CA GLY A 75 15.75 8.35 -8.31
C GLY A 75 15.32 6.98 -7.80
N THR A 76 15.66 6.67 -6.57
CA THR A 76 15.41 5.35 -5.98
C THR A 76 14.65 5.44 -4.66
N PHE A 77 13.95 4.37 -4.31
CA PHE A 77 13.31 4.14 -3.01
C PHE A 77 13.33 2.64 -2.67
N PHE A 78 12.97 2.29 -1.44
CA PHE A 78 12.99 0.90 -0.97
C PHE A 78 11.64 0.53 -0.35
N VAL A 79 11.24 -0.73 -0.59
CA VAL A 79 10.12 -1.39 0.12
C VAL A 79 10.61 -2.77 0.55
N GLY A 80 10.61 -3.05 1.85
CA GLY A 80 11.34 -4.17 2.40
C GLY A 80 12.83 -4.01 2.12
N ASP A 81 13.46 -5.08 1.64
CA ASP A 81 14.88 -5.07 1.26
C ASP A 81 15.08 -4.76 -0.23
N GLN A 82 14.00 -4.55 -0.97
CA GLN A 82 14.05 -4.34 -2.42
C GLN A 82 14.19 -2.87 -2.79
N LYS A 83 15.16 -2.58 -3.65
CA LYS A 83 15.38 -1.27 -4.27
C LYS A 83 14.57 -1.12 -5.54
N PHE A 84 13.88 -0.01 -5.68
CA PHE A 84 13.13 0.39 -6.88
C PHE A 84 13.71 1.68 -7.46
N THR A 85 13.60 1.82 -8.78
CA THR A 85 14.08 3.00 -9.51
C THR A 85 12.93 3.69 -10.22
N ILE A 86 12.89 4.99 -10.13
CA ILE A 86 11.96 5.89 -10.80
C ILE A 86 12.75 6.70 -11.82
N ASP A 87 12.36 6.67 -13.06
CA ASP A 87 12.82 7.54 -14.13
C ASP A 87 11.73 8.52 -14.57
N GLU A 88 12.02 9.35 -15.58
CA GLU A 88 11.10 10.37 -16.09
C GLU A 88 9.85 9.80 -16.78
N ASN A 89 9.85 8.50 -17.11
CA ASN A 89 8.74 7.83 -17.78
C ASN A 89 7.98 6.87 -16.88
N THR A 90 8.50 6.59 -15.70
CA THR A 90 7.89 5.66 -14.74
C THR A 90 6.50 6.14 -14.32
N THR A 91 5.49 5.30 -14.52
CA THR A 91 4.10 5.55 -14.12
C THR A 91 3.80 4.96 -12.73
N ILE A 92 2.68 5.34 -12.14
CA ILE A 92 2.19 4.72 -10.91
C ILE A 92 1.93 3.22 -11.13
N SER A 93 1.37 2.84 -12.30
CA SER A 93 1.17 1.45 -12.69
C SER A 93 2.47 0.65 -12.76
N ASP A 94 3.55 1.26 -13.24
CA ASP A 94 4.86 0.62 -13.28
C ASP A 94 5.38 0.35 -11.87
N ILE A 95 5.28 1.32 -10.97
CA ILE A 95 5.67 1.16 -9.56
C ILE A 95 4.88 0.02 -8.90
N ILE A 96 3.57 -0.01 -9.11
CA ILE A 96 2.70 -1.08 -8.60
C ILE A 96 3.17 -2.44 -9.14
N SER A 97 3.44 -2.52 -10.42
CA SER A 97 3.90 -3.74 -11.08
C SER A 97 5.26 -4.20 -10.56
N MET A 98 6.20 -3.26 -10.37
CA MET A 98 7.52 -3.54 -9.80
C MET A 98 7.42 -4.09 -8.37
N ILE A 99 6.60 -3.47 -7.51
CA ILE A 99 6.40 -3.94 -6.12
C ILE A 99 5.73 -5.32 -6.13
N ASN A 100 4.69 -5.51 -6.94
CA ASN A 100 3.92 -6.76 -6.98
C ASN A 100 4.72 -7.94 -7.54
N SER A 101 5.65 -7.71 -8.45
CA SER A 101 6.51 -8.74 -9.04
C SER A 101 7.74 -9.08 -8.19
N SER A 102 8.08 -8.24 -7.21
CA SER A 102 9.22 -8.47 -6.33
C SER A 102 8.83 -9.34 -5.13
N GLU A 103 9.54 -10.45 -4.94
CA GLU A 103 9.40 -11.29 -3.74
C GLU A 103 10.08 -10.64 -2.53
N ASP A 104 11.24 -10.00 -2.73
CA ASP A 104 12.04 -9.38 -1.68
C ASP A 104 11.37 -8.14 -1.06
N SER A 105 10.41 -7.52 -1.77
CA SER A 105 9.60 -6.44 -1.19
C SER A 105 8.69 -6.93 -0.07
N ASN A 106 8.33 -8.24 -0.08
CA ASN A 106 7.36 -8.87 0.80
C ASN A 106 6.04 -8.08 0.92
N ALA A 107 5.69 -7.34 -0.13
CA ALA A 107 4.56 -6.44 -0.17
C ALA A 107 3.79 -6.57 -1.49
N THR A 108 2.54 -6.12 -1.47
CA THR A 108 1.72 -5.87 -2.64
C THR A 108 1.27 -4.43 -2.64
N ALA A 109 1.09 -3.85 -3.82
CA ALA A 109 0.66 -2.47 -3.97
C ALA A 109 -0.55 -2.37 -4.90
N TYR A 110 -1.39 -1.36 -4.68
CA TYR A 110 -2.46 -0.96 -5.60
C TYR A 110 -2.74 0.53 -5.46
N TRP A 111 -3.36 1.09 -6.49
CA TRP A 111 -3.82 2.48 -6.48
C TRP A 111 -5.26 2.56 -6.00
N ASP A 112 -5.49 3.32 -4.92
CA ASP A 112 -6.84 3.69 -4.48
C ASP A 112 -7.26 4.97 -5.20
N SER A 113 -8.05 4.83 -6.26
CA SER A 113 -8.53 5.96 -7.06
C SER A 113 -9.56 6.82 -6.34
N ILE A 114 -10.21 6.33 -5.29
CA ILE A 114 -11.18 7.10 -4.52
C ILE A 114 -10.46 8.13 -3.65
N ASN A 115 -9.39 7.68 -2.97
CA ASN A 115 -8.61 8.52 -2.07
C ASN A 115 -7.36 9.11 -2.74
N ALA A 116 -7.11 8.79 -4.02
CA ALA A 116 -5.95 9.18 -4.79
C ALA A 116 -4.63 8.89 -4.07
N GLN A 117 -4.47 7.66 -3.61
CA GLN A 117 -3.29 7.24 -2.84
C GLN A 117 -2.78 5.85 -3.25
N LEU A 118 -1.48 5.66 -3.15
CA LEU A 118 -0.84 4.36 -3.25
C LEU A 118 -1.02 3.62 -1.93
N VAL A 119 -1.55 2.41 -1.98
CA VAL A 119 -1.69 1.52 -0.83
C VAL A 119 -0.70 0.38 -0.97
N ILE A 120 0.09 0.15 0.08
CA ILE A 120 1.05 -0.96 0.16
C ILE A 120 0.62 -1.89 1.29
N LYS A 121 0.47 -3.18 0.99
CA LYS A 121 0.09 -4.22 1.95
C LYS A 121 1.19 -5.24 2.11
N SER A 122 1.46 -5.67 3.35
CA SER A 122 2.34 -6.80 3.61
C SER A 122 1.74 -8.10 3.04
N ARG A 123 2.61 -8.96 2.50
CA ARG A 123 2.26 -10.35 2.12
C ARG A 123 2.27 -11.27 3.33
N THR A 124 2.95 -10.88 4.40
CA THR A 124 2.96 -11.64 5.64
C THR A 124 1.89 -11.15 6.60
N THR A 125 1.37 -12.06 7.40
CA THR A 125 0.45 -11.77 8.50
C THR A 125 1.20 -11.27 9.74
N GLY A 126 0.48 -10.79 10.74
CA GLY A 126 1.01 -10.36 12.02
C GLY A 126 1.20 -8.85 12.14
N ALA A 127 1.71 -8.43 13.29
CA ALA A 127 1.87 -7.03 13.67
C ALA A 127 3.23 -6.46 13.26
N ALA A 128 3.65 -6.70 12.01
CA ALA A 128 4.91 -6.18 11.49
C ALA A 128 4.68 -4.90 10.66
N LEU A 129 5.57 -3.93 10.81
CA LEU A 129 5.65 -2.76 9.94
C LEU A 129 6.27 -3.16 8.60
N ILE A 130 5.77 -2.55 7.52
CA ILE A 130 6.46 -2.59 6.24
C ILE A 130 7.58 -1.56 6.30
N ASN A 131 8.83 -1.99 6.11
CA ASN A 131 9.94 -1.06 5.99
C ASN A 131 9.85 -0.33 4.64
N ILE A 132 9.77 1.01 4.68
CA ILE A 132 9.77 1.86 3.49
C ILE A 132 10.80 2.95 3.75
N GLU A 133 11.72 3.12 2.81
CA GLU A 133 12.79 4.11 2.92
C GLU A 133 12.91 4.95 1.66
N ALA A 134 13.22 6.23 1.83
CA ALA A 134 13.64 7.06 0.73
C ALA A 134 15.06 6.63 0.30
N GLY A 135 15.30 6.68 -1.00
CA GLY A 135 16.63 6.54 -1.57
C GLY A 135 17.10 7.91 -2.08
N THR A 136 17.30 8.02 -3.40
CA THR A 136 17.64 9.29 -4.03
C THR A 136 16.41 10.05 -4.55
N SER A 137 15.22 9.42 -4.54
CA SER A 137 13.93 10.05 -4.87
C SER A 137 13.20 10.47 -3.60
N ASN A 138 12.48 11.57 -3.65
CA ASN A 138 11.56 12.05 -2.61
C ASN A 138 10.16 11.38 -2.69
N PHE A 139 9.98 10.37 -3.54
CA PHE A 139 8.69 9.71 -3.81
C PHE A 139 7.96 9.28 -2.55
N THR A 140 8.66 8.61 -1.64
CA THR A 140 8.06 8.09 -0.40
C THR A 140 7.63 9.21 0.57
N ASP A 141 8.32 10.36 0.54
CA ASP A 141 7.94 11.55 1.33
C ASP A 141 6.69 12.22 0.75
N ILE A 142 6.64 12.39 -0.58
CA ILE A 142 5.51 12.99 -1.28
C ILE A 142 4.25 12.16 -1.05
N LEU A 143 4.33 10.83 -1.11
CA LEU A 143 3.21 9.94 -0.82
C LEU A 143 2.92 9.80 0.68
N GLY A 144 3.82 10.27 1.54
CA GLY A 144 3.61 10.32 2.99
C GLY A 144 3.93 9.04 3.74
N PHE A 145 4.72 8.16 3.16
CA PHE A 145 5.25 6.96 3.82
C PHE A 145 6.44 7.27 4.71
N THR A 146 7.25 8.26 4.32
CA THR A 146 8.45 8.65 5.05
C THR A 146 8.45 10.16 5.34
N GLN A 147 9.38 10.55 6.18
CA GLN A 147 9.78 11.94 6.42
C GLN A 147 11.30 11.97 6.36
N SER A 148 11.84 12.61 5.33
CA SER A 148 13.27 12.67 5.09
C SER A 148 13.80 14.09 5.25
N GLU A 149 15.09 14.19 5.61
CA GLU A 149 15.87 15.40 5.57
C GLU A 149 16.81 15.33 4.36
N TRP A 150 16.85 16.40 3.58
CA TRP A 150 17.65 16.51 2.39
C TRP A 150 18.72 17.58 2.55
N ASN A 151 19.88 17.35 2.01
CA ASN A 151 20.95 18.36 1.95
C ASN A 151 20.62 19.42 0.88
N ALA A 152 21.30 20.55 0.91
CA ALA A 152 21.11 21.64 -0.06
C ALA A 152 21.45 21.22 -1.50
N ASP A 153 22.25 20.19 -1.69
CA ASP A 153 22.61 19.62 -2.99
C ASP A 153 21.60 18.56 -3.49
N GLY A 154 20.51 18.32 -2.75
CA GLY A 154 19.46 17.33 -3.07
C GLY A 154 19.81 15.90 -2.70
N THR A 155 20.91 15.65 -2.00
CA THR A 155 21.23 14.32 -1.48
C THR A 155 20.48 14.01 -0.20
N LEU A 156 20.09 12.75 0.00
CA LEU A 156 19.41 12.30 1.23
C LEU A 156 20.35 12.39 2.42
N LYS A 157 19.94 13.12 3.47
CA LYS A 157 20.67 13.20 4.74
C LYS A 157 20.20 12.14 5.73
N SER A 158 18.90 12.00 5.89
CA SER A 158 18.28 10.99 6.75
C SER A 158 16.85 10.71 6.28
N THR A 159 16.36 9.52 6.56
CA THR A 159 14.96 9.15 6.34
C THR A 159 14.38 8.52 7.59
N LYS A 160 13.10 8.77 7.83
CA LYS A 160 12.35 8.19 8.94
C LYS A 160 11.02 7.65 8.42
N LEU A 161 10.75 6.38 8.72
CA LEU A 161 9.45 5.78 8.44
C LEU A 161 8.34 6.50 9.21
N LYS A 162 7.28 6.87 8.52
CA LYS A 162 6.12 7.49 9.14
C LYS A 162 5.16 6.40 9.63
N VAL A 163 5.37 5.94 10.85
CA VAL A 163 4.62 4.82 11.46
C VAL A 163 3.11 5.08 11.47
N ASP A 164 2.69 6.33 11.68
CA ASP A 164 1.27 6.72 11.69
C ASP A 164 0.57 6.52 10.32
N SER A 165 1.34 6.33 9.25
CA SER A 165 0.78 6.01 7.93
C SER A 165 0.46 4.52 7.75
N GLN A 166 0.80 3.67 8.73
CA GLN A 166 0.59 2.23 8.66
C GLN A 166 -0.45 1.74 9.67
N THR A 167 -1.29 0.83 9.22
CA THR A 167 -2.18 0.07 10.09
C THR A 167 -1.58 -1.31 10.30
N LEU A 168 -1.22 -1.63 11.54
CA LEU A 168 -0.65 -2.93 11.89
C LEU A 168 -1.71 -4.02 11.87
N GLY A 169 -1.31 -5.21 11.44
CA GLY A 169 -2.07 -6.43 11.68
C GLY A 169 -2.01 -6.87 13.14
N SER A 170 -2.64 -7.99 13.44
CA SER A 170 -2.58 -8.63 14.76
C SER A 170 -1.83 -9.94 14.68
N ASN A 171 -1.06 -10.23 15.72
CA ASN A 171 -0.44 -11.55 15.86
C ASN A 171 -1.51 -12.59 16.23
N ALA A 172 -1.29 -13.83 15.80
CA ALA A 172 -2.11 -14.94 16.23
C ALA A 172 -1.79 -15.28 17.69
N GLU A 173 -2.82 -15.42 18.51
CA GLU A 173 -2.73 -15.91 19.88
C GLU A 173 -3.47 -17.25 19.99
N PHE A 174 -2.80 -18.27 20.54
CA PHE A 174 -3.37 -19.59 20.71
C PHE A 174 -2.79 -20.29 21.94
N ARG A 175 -3.49 -21.31 22.42
CA ARG A 175 -3.03 -22.12 23.55
C ARG A 175 -2.83 -23.57 23.15
N ILE A 176 -1.71 -24.14 23.57
CA ILE A 176 -1.45 -25.59 23.45
C ILE A 176 -1.29 -26.11 24.87
N ASN A 177 -2.14 -27.06 25.27
CA ASN A 177 -2.15 -27.65 26.62
C ASN A 177 -2.18 -26.58 27.73
N GLY A 178 -2.96 -25.51 27.51
CA GLY A 178 -3.11 -24.40 28.47
C GLY A 178 -2.02 -23.32 28.40
N THR A 179 -0.90 -23.57 27.74
CA THR A 179 0.18 -22.58 27.58
C THR A 179 -0.15 -21.64 26.44
N LEU A 180 -0.06 -20.33 26.68
CA LEU A 180 -0.27 -19.27 25.68
C LEU A 180 0.96 -19.14 24.77
N PHE A 181 0.70 -19.08 23.49
CA PHE A 181 1.69 -18.78 22.43
C PHE A 181 1.20 -17.60 21.59
N THR A 182 2.14 -16.86 21.05
CA THR A 182 1.90 -15.76 20.11
C THR A 182 2.76 -15.99 18.89
N ALA A 183 2.19 -15.81 17.70
CA ALA A 183 2.91 -15.98 16.43
C ALA A 183 2.52 -14.89 15.43
N THR A 184 3.45 -14.51 14.57
CA THR A 184 3.20 -13.58 13.48
C THR A 184 2.57 -14.25 12.26
N SER A 185 2.55 -15.60 12.22
CA SER A 185 1.93 -16.41 11.18
C SER A 185 0.75 -17.20 11.73
N ASN A 186 -0.25 -17.48 10.88
CA ASN A 186 -1.32 -18.42 11.17
C ASN A 186 -0.90 -19.88 10.94
N THR A 187 0.24 -20.10 10.28
CA THR A 187 0.86 -21.43 10.12
C THR A 187 1.96 -21.59 11.18
N ILE A 188 1.73 -22.46 12.13
CA ILE A 188 2.55 -22.67 13.30
C ILE A 188 3.42 -23.91 13.12
N GLY A 189 4.70 -23.71 12.99
CA GLY A 189 5.68 -24.78 12.87
C GLY A 189 6.09 -25.37 14.23
N SER A 190 6.97 -26.37 14.17
CA SER A 190 7.50 -27.06 15.35
C SER A 190 8.41 -26.20 16.22
N ASP A 191 8.97 -25.13 15.67
CA ASP A 191 9.78 -24.11 16.35
C ASP A 191 8.97 -23.34 17.39
N ILE A 192 7.69 -23.04 17.07
CA ILE A 192 6.76 -22.32 17.94
C ILE A 192 5.95 -23.31 18.78
N SER A 193 5.29 -24.29 18.14
CA SER A 193 4.45 -25.29 18.81
C SER A 193 5.22 -26.23 19.74
N ARG A 194 6.51 -26.40 19.49
CA ARG A 194 7.41 -27.38 20.14
C ARG A 194 6.99 -28.85 19.92
N ILE A 195 6.10 -29.11 18.97
CA ILE A 195 5.65 -30.44 18.59
C ILE A 195 6.37 -30.83 17.28
N LYS A 196 7.35 -31.73 17.36
CA LYS A 196 8.13 -32.15 16.20
C LYS A 196 7.28 -32.81 15.13
N GLY A 197 7.48 -32.41 13.88
CA GLY A 197 6.81 -33.01 12.72
C GLY A 197 5.35 -32.59 12.53
N VAL A 198 4.86 -31.62 13.30
CA VAL A 198 3.50 -31.11 13.20
C VAL A 198 3.51 -29.65 12.81
N THR A 199 2.73 -29.31 11.77
CA THR A 199 2.40 -27.94 11.40
C THR A 199 0.91 -27.71 11.71
N ILE A 200 0.58 -26.60 12.37
CA ILE A 200 -0.79 -26.26 12.76
C ILE A 200 -1.19 -25.00 12.00
N ASP A 201 -2.25 -25.10 11.20
CA ASP A 201 -2.86 -23.95 10.53
C ASP A 201 -4.05 -23.43 11.32
N LEU A 202 -3.94 -22.20 11.82
CA LEU A 202 -5.00 -21.52 12.53
C LEU A 202 -5.98 -20.92 11.51
N LYS A 203 -7.19 -21.47 11.43
CA LYS A 203 -8.21 -21.06 10.44
C LYS A 203 -9.23 -20.08 11.02
N GLY A 204 -9.33 -19.97 12.33
CA GLY A 204 -10.30 -19.11 13.00
C GLY A 204 -10.27 -19.27 14.51
N LEU A 205 -11.20 -18.59 15.18
CA LEU A 205 -11.37 -18.67 16.63
C LEU A 205 -12.09 -19.97 16.99
N THR A 206 -11.71 -20.56 18.13
CA THR A 206 -12.32 -21.81 18.63
C THR A 206 -13.58 -21.59 19.49
N GLU A 207 -14.07 -20.36 19.59
CA GLU A 207 -15.32 -19.95 20.27
C GLU A 207 -15.57 -20.65 21.63
N GLY A 208 -14.51 -20.76 22.42
CA GLY A 208 -14.57 -21.30 23.80
C GLY A 208 -14.47 -22.82 23.90
N SER A 209 -14.44 -23.58 22.80
CA SER A 209 -14.24 -25.02 22.81
C SER A 209 -12.81 -25.38 22.40
N ALA A 210 -12.13 -26.19 23.21
CA ALA A 210 -10.81 -26.69 22.84
C ALA A 210 -10.91 -27.72 21.71
N VAL A 211 -9.98 -27.61 20.75
CA VAL A 211 -9.82 -28.64 19.69
C VAL A 211 -8.79 -29.64 20.16
N THR A 212 -9.12 -30.92 20.11
CA THR A 212 -8.18 -32.01 20.43
C THR A 212 -7.51 -32.50 19.16
N LEU A 213 -6.17 -32.44 19.12
CA LEU A 213 -5.35 -33.03 18.07
C LEU A 213 -4.73 -34.31 18.58
N THR A 214 -4.97 -35.43 17.89
CA THR A 214 -4.31 -36.68 18.15
C THR A 214 -3.22 -36.90 17.12
N VAL A 215 -1.98 -37.05 17.59
CA VAL A 215 -0.83 -37.36 16.74
C VAL A 215 -0.41 -38.79 16.96
N GLU A 216 -0.60 -39.64 15.95
CA GLU A 216 -0.20 -41.02 15.97
C GLU A 216 0.98 -41.25 15.02
N ARG A 217 1.83 -42.22 15.37
CA ARG A 217 2.84 -42.69 14.44
C ARG A 217 2.19 -43.44 13.29
N ASP A 218 2.54 -43.10 12.08
CA ASP A 218 2.24 -43.88 10.91
C ASP A 218 3.05 -45.19 10.92
N LYS A 219 2.46 -46.20 11.53
CA LYS A 219 3.07 -47.53 11.64
C LYS A 219 3.04 -48.28 10.31
N GLU A 220 2.11 -47.95 9.44
CA GLU A 220 1.93 -48.62 8.14
C GLU A 220 3.03 -48.16 7.16
N SER A 221 3.31 -46.88 7.07
CA SER A 221 4.44 -46.38 6.27
C SER A 221 5.78 -46.93 6.75
N LEU A 222 5.98 -47.07 8.05
CA LEU A 222 7.19 -47.63 8.58
C LEU A 222 7.31 -49.13 8.25
N ALA A 223 6.25 -49.89 8.38
CA ALA A 223 6.19 -51.30 8.04
C ALA A 223 6.41 -51.53 6.55
N SER A 224 5.79 -50.72 5.68
CA SER A 224 6.04 -50.76 4.23
C SER A 224 7.50 -50.48 3.87
N ALA A 225 8.06 -49.41 4.43
CA ALA A 225 9.48 -49.07 4.16
C ALA A 225 10.43 -50.19 4.60
N ILE A 226 10.14 -50.90 5.70
CA ILE A 226 10.93 -52.08 6.14
C ILE A 226 10.74 -53.22 5.17
N SER A 227 9.52 -53.48 4.70
CA SER A 227 9.22 -54.55 3.73
C SER A 227 9.95 -54.28 2.41
N ASP A 228 9.90 -53.05 1.91
CA ASP A 228 10.58 -52.64 0.67
C ASP A 228 12.11 -52.88 0.75
N VAL A 229 12.73 -52.62 1.91
CA VAL A 229 14.16 -52.89 2.13
C VAL A 229 14.44 -54.40 2.13
N VAL A 230 13.55 -55.20 2.77
CA VAL A 230 13.70 -56.66 2.78
C VAL A 230 13.50 -57.26 1.38
N ASP A 231 12.52 -56.77 0.63
CA ASP A 231 12.25 -57.23 -0.73
C ASP A 231 13.33 -56.83 -1.74
N SER A 232 14.04 -55.71 -1.49
CA SER A 232 15.16 -55.29 -2.30
C SER A 232 16.45 -56.05 -2.01
N TYR A 233 16.53 -56.75 -0.87
CA TYR A 233 17.69 -57.58 -0.46
C TYR A 233 17.57 -59.02 -0.90
N ASN A 234 16.38 -59.53 -1.13
CA ASN A 234 16.11 -60.89 -1.62
C ASN A 234 16.07 -60.98 -3.15
#